data_af29f4ca3b54d1cb86aad244d22017db
#
_entry.id   af29f4ca3b54d1cb86aad244d22017db
#
_cell.length_a   1.000
_cell.length_b   1.000
_cell.length_c   1.000
_cell.angle_alpha   90.00
_cell.angle_beta   90.00
_cell.angle_gamma   90.00
#
_symmetry.space_group_name_H-M   'P 1'
#
loop_
_entity.id
_entity.type
_entity.pdbx_description
1 polymer ?
#
loop_
_entity_poly.entity_id
_entity_poly.type
_entity_poly.pdbx_seq_one_letter_code
_entity_poly.pdbx_strand_id
1 'polypeptide(L)'
;GKDSPKTRALAALISKAVEQPFYTEMRTNQQLGYIVGSYPMNYDETYYLNFLIQSGDYPADDLNSRANTFISSTPKIVEELTDETFQQLIDSAIERLERKPMSISERAMKNKNLIFEHDKDFERDNKTIEALREVNKDEVAVHLEKIISEKSRKMANILAFAENHANKSNVKSSFADLEDWKSTKIYD
;
A
#
# COMPACT_ATOMS: atom_id res chain seq x y z
N GLY A 1 -6.29 7.89 1.81
CA GLY A 1 -7.50 8.68 2.07
C GLY A 1 -7.91 8.56 3.52
N LYS A 2 -8.77 9.46 3.99
CA LYS A 2 -9.33 9.40 5.34
C LYS A 2 -10.17 8.12 5.51
N ASP A 3 -10.17 7.55 6.71
CA ASP A 3 -10.87 6.30 6.98
C ASP A 3 -12.37 6.38 6.70
N SER A 4 -12.87 5.40 5.99
CA SER A 4 -14.30 5.14 5.74
C SER A 4 -14.45 3.70 5.23
N PRO A 5 -15.63 3.09 5.32
CA PRO A 5 -15.86 1.74 4.75
C PRO A 5 -15.41 1.64 3.29
N LYS A 6 -15.76 2.62 2.47
CA LYS A 6 -15.37 2.68 1.06
C LYS A 6 -13.85 2.83 0.88
N THR A 7 -13.19 3.67 1.66
CA THR A 7 -11.72 3.83 1.59
C THR A 7 -11.03 2.52 1.96
N ARG A 8 -11.52 1.80 2.97
CA ARG A 8 -10.98 0.50 3.38
C ARG A 8 -11.14 -0.56 2.28
N ALA A 9 -12.32 -0.62 1.67
CA ALA A 9 -12.60 -1.53 0.56
C ALA A 9 -11.68 -1.25 -0.64
N LEU A 10 -11.57 0.00 -1.07
CA LEU A 10 -10.67 0.41 -2.16
C LEU A 10 -9.21 0.10 -1.85
N ALA A 11 -8.74 0.41 -0.63
CA ALA A 11 -7.36 0.12 -0.21
C ALA A 11 -7.06 -1.39 -0.23
N ALA A 12 -8.00 -2.21 0.24
CA ALA A 12 -7.86 -3.66 0.23
C ALA A 12 -7.78 -4.22 -1.20
N LEU A 13 -8.65 -3.79 -2.10
CA LEU A 13 -8.68 -4.27 -3.49
C LEU A 13 -7.45 -3.80 -4.28
N ILE A 14 -7.07 -2.52 -4.16
CA ILE A 14 -5.86 -1.98 -4.80
C ILE A 14 -4.62 -2.74 -4.33
N SER A 15 -4.47 -2.93 -3.01
CA SER A 15 -3.33 -3.65 -2.47
C SER A 15 -3.22 -5.06 -3.04
N LYS A 16 -4.32 -5.80 -3.07
CA LYS A 16 -4.35 -7.15 -3.61
C LYS A 16 -4.10 -7.21 -5.12
N ALA A 17 -4.64 -6.26 -5.87
CA ALA A 17 -4.45 -6.19 -7.31
C ALA A 17 -2.98 -5.93 -7.71
N VAL A 18 -2.23 -5.15 -6.92
CA VAL A 18 -0.84 -4.78 -7.27
C VAL A 18 0.23 -5.65 -6.61
N GLU A 19 -0.09 -6.38 -5.53
CA GLU A 19 0.86 -7.16 -4.74
C GLU A 19 1.62 -8.18 -5.59
N GLN A 20 0.90 -9.08 -6.24
CA GLN A 20 1.52 -10.14 -7.05
C GLN A 20 2.21 -9.60 -8.32
N PRO A 21 1.61 -8.67 -9.09
CA PRO A 21 2.30 -8.05 -10.22
C PRO A 21 3.59 -7.33 -9.82
N PHE A 22 3.61 -6.59 -8.70
CA PHE A 22 4.81 -5.94 -8.20
C PHE A 22 5.89 -6.96 -7.85
N TYR A 23 5.54 -7.99 -7.11
CA TYR A 23 6.47 -9.05 -6.75
C TYR A 23 7.05 -9.74 -8.01
N THR A 24 6.19 -10.10 -8.95
CA THR A 24 6.60 -10.77 -10.18
C THR A 24 7.56 -9.89 -10.98
N GLU A 25 7.22 -8.63 -11.17
CA GLU A 25 8.06 -7.71 -11.96
C GLU A 25 9.41 -7.45 -11.27
N MET A 26 9.42 -7.08 -10.00
CA MET A 26 10.64 -6.68 -9.31
C MET A 26 11.51 -7.87 -8.89
N ARG A 27 10.88 -8.96 -8.42
CA ARG A 27 11.61 -10.12 -7.89
C ARG A 27 11.94 -11.16 -8.95
N THR A 28 10.99 -11.46 -9.86
CA THR A 28 11.14 -12.54 -10.82
C THR A 28 11.72 -12.05 -12.14
N ASN A 29 11.11 -11.03 -12.74
CA ASN A 29 11.53 -10.56 -14.07
C ASN A 29 12.83 -9.74 -14.00
N GLN A 30 12.89 -8.77 -13.10
CA GLN A 30 14.06 -7.89 -12.98
C GLN A 30 15.12 -8.39 -11.99
N GLN A 31 14.80 -9.35 -11.14
CA GLN A 31 15.71 -9.96 -10.14
C GLN A 31 16.40 -8.92 -9.24
N LEU A 32 15.67 -7.88 -8.84
CA LEU A 32 16.25 -6.72 -8.17
C LEU A 32 16.75 -7.01 -6.76
N GLY A 33 16.16 -7.99 -6.06
CA GLY A 33 16.61 -8.27 -4.70
C GLY A 33 15.88 -9.43 -4.03
N TYR A 34 16.27 -9.71 -2.80
CA TYR A 34 15.69 -10.81 -2.02
C TYR A 34 14.38 -10.43 -1.34
N ILE A 35 14.29 -9.21 -0.81
CA ILE A 35 13.07 -8.70 -0.18
C ILE A 35 12.40 -7.73 -1.13
N VAL A 36 11.26 -8.15 -1.65
CA VAL A 36 10.39 -7.35 -2.53
C VAL A 36 8.97 -7.55 -2.07
N GLY A 37 8.19 -6.49 -1.94
CA GLY A 37 6.80 -6.60 -1.59
C GLY A 37 6.05 -5.27 -1.67
N SER A 38 4.73 -5.40 -1.78
CA SER A 38 3.81 -4.28 -1.65
C SER A 38 2.73 -4.66 -0.65
N TYR A 39 2.38 -3.74 0.24
CA TYR A 39 1.42 -4.00 1.31
C TYR A 39 0.71 -2.72 1.74
N PRO A 40 -0.56 -2.84 2.17
CA PRO A 40 -1.28 -1.72 2.73
C PRO A 40 -0.77 -1.44 4.16
N MET A 41 -0.74 -0.18 4.52
CA MET A 41 -0.50 0.27 5.88
C MET A 41 -1.55 1.29 6.25
N ASN A 42 -2.00 1.26 7.49
CA ASN A 42 -2.86 2.28 8.06
C ASN A 42 -2.10 2.97 9.21
N TYR A 43 -2.09 4.28 9.18
CA TYR A 43 -1.57 5.10 10.25
C TYR A 43 -2.48 6.33 10.41
N ASP A 44 -2.94 6.56 11.63
CA ASP A 44 -3.78 7.70 11.98
C ASP A 44 -4.94 7.90 10.99
N GLU A 45 -5.78 6.88 10.85
CA GLU A 45 -6.94 6.83 9.93
C GLU A 45 -6.59 7.06 8.44
N THR A 46 -5.32 7.06 8.07
CA THR A 46 -4.90 7.27 6.69
C THR A 46 -4.31 5.98 6.10
N TYR A 47 -4.79 5.62 4.92
CA TYR A 47 -4.32 4.43 4.20
C TYR A 47 -3.19 4.77 3.24
N TYR A 48 -2.12 3.98 3.33
CA TYR A 48 -0.93 4.04 2.48
C TYR A 48 -0.76 2.72 1.75
N LEU A 49 -0.27 2.79 0.53
CA LEU A 49 0.23 1.64 -0.20
C LEU A 49 1.76 1.74 -0.20
N ASN A 50 2.41 0.73 0.39
CA ASN A 50 3.86 0.69 0.51
C ASN A 50 4.45 -0.24 -0.54
N PHE A 51 5.60 0.15 -1.07
CA PHE A 51 6.43 -0.66 -1.95
C PHE A 51 7.82 -0.76 -1.33
N LEU A 52 8.32 -1.96 -1.18
CA LEU A 52 9.61 -2.23 -0.57
C LEU A 52 10.47 -3.07 -1.52
N ILE A 53 11.70 -2.62 -1.76
CA ILE A 53 12.71 -3.40 -2.46
C ILE A 53 14.01 -3.28 -1.68
N GLN A 54 14.62 -4.41 -1.34
CA GLN A 54 15.95 -4.48 -0.77
C GLN A 54 16.87 -5.25 -1.72
N SER A 55 17.96 -4.64 -2.10
CA SER A 55 18.96 -5.19 -3.02
C SER A 55 20.38 -5.09 -2.44
N GLY A 56 21.23 -6.07 -2.76
CA GLY A 56 22.66 -5.96 -2.58
C GLY A 56 23.40 -5.44 -3.81
N ASP A 57 22.79 -5.53 -4.99
CA ASP A 57 23.45 -5.31 -6.28
C ASP A 57 23.11 -3.94 -6.90
N TYR A 58 21.90 -3.41 -6.61
CA TYR A 58 21.39 -2.19 -7.20
C TYR A 58 21.36 -1.04 -6.19
N PRO A 59 21.78 0.18 -6.58
CA PRO A 59 21.66 1.35 -5.72
C PRO A 59 20.20 1.77 -5.53
N ALA A 60 19.90 2.44 -4.42
CA ALA A 60 18.53 2.75 -4.02
C ALA A 60 17.79 3.71 -4.98
N ASP A 61 18.50 4.58 -5.68
CA ASP A 61 17.93 5.48 -6.68
C ASP A 61 17.49 4.72 -7.95
N ASP A 62 18.24 3.71 -8.39
CA ASP A 62 17.83 2.85 -9.50
C ASP A 62 16.58 2.02 -9.10
N LEU A 63 16.58 1.42 -7.90
CA LEU A 63 15.42 0.72 -7.37
C LEU A 63 14.18 1.62 -7.31
N ASN A 64 14.34 2.85 -6.84
CA ASN A 64 13.26 3.84 -6.79
C ASN A 64 12.72 4.20 -8.19
N SER A 65 13.60 4.36 -9.17
CA SER A 65 13.20 4.63 -10.57
C SER A 65 12.35 3.50 -11.14
N ARG A 66 12.79 2.25 -10.95
CA ARG A 66 12.06 1.05 -11.41
C ARG A 66 10.73 0.88 -10.70
N ALA A 67 10.69 1.11 -9.37
CA ALA A 67 9.44 1.09 -8.61
C ALA A 67 8.45 2.16 -9.11
N ASN A 68 8.92 3.39 -9.37
CA ASN A 68 8.08 4.46 -9.90
C ASN A 68 7.52 4.13 -11.30
N THR A 69 8.32 3.50 -12.16
CA THR A 69 7.86 3.03 -13.48
C THR A 69 6.72 2.02 -13.33
N PHE A 70 6.88 1.05 -12.43
CA PHE A 70 5.82 0.08 -12.13
C PHE A 70 4.57 0.78 -11.55
N ILE A 71 4.74 1.62 -10.54
CA ILE A 71 3.62 2.33 -9.89
C ILE A 71 2.81 3.11 -10.93
N SER A 72 3.46 3.75 -11.86
CA SER A 72 2.77 4.49 -12.94
C SER A 72 1.97 3.60 -13.89
N SER A 73 2.28 2.30 -13.97
CA SER A 73 1.54 1.34 -14.80
C SER A 73 0.38 0.66 -14.07
N THR A 74 0.25 0.83 -12.75
CA THR A 74 -0.72 0.08 -11.95
C THR A 74 -2.20 0.30 -12.29
N PRO A 75 -2.67 1.48 -12.76
CA PRO A 75 -4.07 1.61 -13.20
C PRO A 75 -4.41 0.64 -14.31
N LYS A 76 -3.50 0.49 -15.28
CA LYS A 76 -3.69 -0.45 -16.39
C LYS A 76 -3.80 -1.90 -15.92
N ILE A 77 -3.05 -2.27 -14.87
CA ILE A 77 -3.15 -3.61 -14.28
C ILE A 77 -4.57 -3.87 -13.76
N VAL A 78 -5.20 -2.87 -13.12
CA VAL A 78 -6.57 -2.99 -12.62
C VAL A 78 -7.59 -3.02 -13.76
N GLU A 79 -7.42 -2.17 -14.77
CA GLU A 79 -8.30 -2.11 -15.95
C GLU A 79 -8.31 -3.44 -16.72
N GLU A 80 -7.16 -4.09 -16.85
CA GLU A 80 -6.98 -5.35 -17.56
C GLU A 80 -7.47 -6.60 -16.79
N LEU A 81 -7.85 -6.46 -15.51
CA LEU A 81 -8.44 -7.57 -14.76
C LEU A 81 -9.75 -8.04 -15.43
N THR A 82 -9.90 -9.35 -15.58
CA THR A 82 -11.20 -9.91 -15.94
C THR A 82 -12.20 -9.73 -14.80
N ASP A 83 -13.49 -9.72 -15.12
CA ASP A 83 -14.53 -9.60 -14.09
C ASP A 83 -14.47 -10.77 -13.10
N GLU A 84 -14.13 -11.98 -13.58
CA GLU A 84 -13.92 -13.15 -12.72
C GLU A 84 -12.74 -12.93 -11.75
N THR A 85 -11.60 -12.46 -12.23
CA THR A 85 -10.43 -12.17 -11.37
C THR A 85 -10.74 -11.07 -10.39
N PHE A 86 -11.44 -10.02 -10.80
CA PHE A 86 -11.85 -8.94 -9.92
C PHE A 86 -12.79 -9.44 -8.82
N GLN A 87 -13.76 -10.32 -9.16
CA GLN A 87 -14.63 -10.93 -8.15
C GLN A 87 -13.85 -11.81 -7.16
N GLN A 88 -12.86 -12.56 -7.62
CA GLN A 88 -11.99 -13.34 -6.74
C GLN A 88 -11.19 -12.45 -5.76
N LEU A 89 -10.79 -11.25 -6.16
CA LEU A 89 -10.15 -10.29 -5.25
C LEU A 89 -11.13 -9.83 -4.16
N ILE A 90 -12.37 -9.53 -4.53
CA ILE A 90 -13.43 -9.16 -3.58
C ILE A 90 -13.68 -10.30 -2.59
N ASP A 91 -13.90 -11.51 -3.09
CA ASP A 91 -14.21 -12.69 -2.26
C ASP A 91 -13.06 -12.96 -1.28
N SER A 92 -11.82 -12.91 -1.74
CA SER A 92 -10.63 -13.07 -0.89
C SER A 92 -10.49 -11.95 0.17
N ALA A 93 -10.89 -10.72 -0.15
CA ALA A 93 -10.88 -9.63 0.82
C ALA A 93 -11.97 -9.82 1.89
N ILE A 94 -13.16 -10.27 1.49
CA ILE A 94 -14.27 -10.59 2.40
C ILE A 94 -13.90 -11.75 3.31
N GLU A 95 -13.40 -12.86 2.77
CA GLU A 95 -12.97 -14.03 3.55
C GLU A 95 -11.97 -13.67 4.63
N ARG A 96 -11.02 -12.78 4.31
CA ARG A 96 -10.04 -12.28 5.28
C ARG A 96 -10.69 -11.53 6.44
N LEU A 97 -11.73 -10.72 6.18
CA LEU A 97 -12.44 -9.96 7.21
C LEU A 97 -13.37 -10.85 8.05
N GLU A 98 -13.98 -11.86 7.43
CA GLU A 98 -14.87 -12.82 8.10
C GLU A 98 -14.11 -13.85 8.94
N ARG A 99 -12.79 -13.98 8.73
CA ARG A 99 -11.97 -14.95 9.46
C ARG A 99 -12.03 -14.71 10.96
N LYS A 100 -12.50 -15.71 11.69
CA LYS A 100 -12.54 -15.66 13.16
C LYS A 100 -11.13 -15.77 13.74
N PRO A 101 -10.84 -15.01 14.82
CA PRO A 101 -9.59 -15.18 15.56
C PRO A 101 -9.41 -16.62 16.01
N MET A 102 -8.26 -17.21 15.76
CA MET A 102 -7.96 -18.61 16.07
C MET A 102 -7.36 -18.79 17.47
N SER A 103 -7.03 -17.70 18.16
CA SER A 103 -6.48 -17.72 19.51
C SER A 103 -7.06 -16.60 20.38
N ILE A 104 -6.95 -16.77 21.69
CA ILE A 104 -7.31 -15.71 22.67
C ILE A 104 -6.47 -14.46 22.42
N SER A 105 -5.19 -14.62 22.09
CA SER A 105 -4.28 -13.51 21.80
C SER A 105 -4.71 -12.72 20.56
N GLU A 106 -5.06 -13.39 19.46
CA GLU A 106 -5.59 -12.72 18.26
C GLU A 106 -6.89 -11.96 18.57
N ARG A 107 -7.79 -12.58 19.33
CA ARG A 107 -9.05 -11.95 19.73
C ARG A 107 -8.82 -10.72 20.59
N ALA A 108 -7.91 -10.83 21.56
CA ALA A 108 -7.56 -9.71 22.43
C ALA A 108 -6.92 -8.56 21.64
N MET A 109 -6.03 -8.87 20.69
CA MET A 109 -5.39 -7.86 19.82
C MET A 109 -6.41 -7.18 18.92
N LYS A 110 -7.31 -7.95 18.28
CA LYS A 110 -8.39 -7.39 17.46
C LYS A 110 -9.27 -6.43 18.28
N ASN A 111 -9.70 -6.84 19.45
CA ASN A 111 -10.54 -6.01 20.32
C ASN A 111 -9.78 -4.76 20.81
N LYS A 112 -8.50 -4.91 21.18
CA LYS A 112 -7.64 -3.78 21.55
C LYS A 112 -7.60 -2.74 20.41
N ASN A 113 -7.33 -3.14 19.19
CA ASN A 113 -7.26 -2.24 18.06
C ASN A 113 -8.62 -1.54 17.82
N LEU A 114 -9.73 -2.27 17.88
CA LEU A 114 -11.06 -1.66 17.75
C LEU A 114 -11.34 -0.61 18.82
N ILE A 115 -10.91 -0.87 20.07
CA ILE A 115 -11.17 0.02 21.20
C ILE A 115 -10.30 1.28 21.15
N PHE A 116 -9.01 1.13 20.86
CA PHE A 116 -8.03 2.22 21.01
C PHE A 116 -7.71 2.95 19.70
N GLU A 117 -7.90 2.30 18.55
CA GLU A 117 -7.51 2.86 17.25
C GLU A 117 -8.71 3.15 16.34
N HIS A 118 -9.91 2.62 16.67
CA HIS A 118 -11.08 2.70 15.79
C HIS A 118 -12.37 3.07 16.53
N ASP A 119 -12.29 3.91 17.55
CA ASP A 119 -13.43 4.48 18.27
C ASP A 119 -14.48 3.47 18.72
N LYS A 120 -14.07 2.23 19.04
CA LYS A 120 -14.96 1.12 19.41
C LYS A 120 -15.95 0.71 18.31
N ASP A 121 -15.63 0.93 17.05
CA ASP A 121 -16.47 0.50 15.92
C ASP A 121 -16.36 -1.03 15.73
N PHE A 122 -17.11 -1.79 16.52
CA PHE A 122 -17.17 -3.25 16.44
C PHE A 122 -17.80 -3.75 15.13
N GLU A 123 -18.53 -2.90 14.41
CA GLU A 123 -19.12 -3.21 13.10
C GLU A 123 -18.18 -2.83 11.93
N ARG A 124 -16.95 -2.43 12.21
CA ARG A 124 -15.99 -1.96 11.23
C ARG A 124 -15.78 -2.94 10.08
N ASP A 125 -15.58 -4.23 10.39
CA ASP A 125 -15.38 -5.26 9.37
C ASP A 125 -16.65 -5.48 8.55
N ASN A 126 -17.83 -5.55 9.17
CA ASN A 126 -19.12 -5.70 8.49
C ASN A 126 -19.39 -4.54 7.51
N LYS A 127 -19.19 -3.29 7.97
CA LYS A 127 -19.31 -2.11 7.12
C LYS A 127 -18.33 -2.14 5.94
N THR A 128 -17.13 -2.69 6.13
CA THR A 128 -16.14 -2.83 5.07
C THR A 128 -16.54 -3.92 4.07
N ILE A 129 -17.11 -5.03 4.55
CA ILE A 129 -17.65 -6.11 3.70
C ILE A 129 -18.80 -5.60 2.83
N GLU A 130 -19.72 -4.83 3.40
CA GLU A 130 -20.80 -4.20 2.61
C GLU A 130 -20.22 -3.30 1.52
N ALA A 131 -19.25 -2.44 1.86
CA ALA A 131 -18.60 -1.59 0.87
C ALA A 131 -17.85 -2.39 -0.21
N LEU A 132 -17.20 -3.53 0.14
CA LEU A 132 -16.54 -4.40 -0.83
C LEU A 132 -17.51 -4.99 -1.86
N ARG A 133 -18.74 -5.32 -1.45
CA ARG A 133 -19.79 -5.84 -2.34
C ARG A 133 -20.34 -4.80 -3.31
N GLU A 134 -20.22 -3.52 -2.98
CA GLU A 134 -20.73 -2.40 -3.78
C GLU A 134 -19.69 -1.82 -4.74
N VAL A 135 -18.38 -1.99 -4.46
CA VAL A 135 -17.30 -1.42 -5.26
C VAL A 135 -17.16 -2.17 -6.58
N ASN A 136 -17.08 -1.44 -7.68
CA ASN A 136 -16.79 -1.97 -9.00
C ASN A 136 -15.34 -1.69 -9.46
N LYS A 137 -14.93 -2.36 -10.53
CA LYS A 137 -13.57 -2.29 -11.07
C LYS A 137 -13.18 -0.87 -11.52
N ASP A 138 -14.11 -0.16 -12.16
CA ASP A 138 -13.87 1.19 -12.67
C ASP A 138 -13.61 2.18 -11.51
N GLU A 139 -14.36 2.05 -10.42
CA GLU A 139 -14.11 2.86 -9.22
C GLU A 139 -12.71 2.61 -8.61
N VAL A 140 -12.25 1.36 -8.62
CA VAL A 140 -10.91 1.00 -8.13
C VAL A 140 -9.85 1.60 -9.04
N ALA A 141 -9.99 1.48 -10.37
CA ALA A 141 -9.06 2.04 -11.35
C ALA A 141 -8.98 3.58 -11.24
N VAL A 142 -10.12 4.26 -11.23
CA VAL A 142 -10.20 5.73 -11.08
C VAL A 142 -9.59 6.18 -9.74
N HIS A 143 -9.86 5.47 -8.66
CA HIS A 143 -9.28 5.81 -7.36
C HIS A 143 -7.76 5.62 -7.36
N LEU A 144 -7.28 4.53 -7.93
CA LEU A 144 -5.85 4.25 -8.06
C LEU A 144 -5.15 5.32 -8.91
N GLU A 145 -5.69 5.65 -10.07
CA GLU A 145 -5.17 6.73 -10.92
C GLU A 145 -5.05 8.04 -10.14
N LYS A 146 -6.09 8.41 -9.38
CA LYS A 146 -6.08 9.63 -8.55
C LYS A 146 -4.97 9.63 -7.51
N ILE A 147 -4.70 8.50 -6.85
CA ILE A 147 -3.68 8.45 -5.78
C ILE A 147 -2.26 8.36 -6.29
N ILE A 148 -2.04 7.90 -7.54
CA ILE A 148 -0.70 7.78 -8.13
C ILE A 148 -0.36 8.91 -9.12
N SER A 149 -1.35 9.66 -9.61
CA SER A 149 -1.13 10.78 -10.53
C SER A 149 -0.15 11.80 -9.93
N GLU A 150 0.82 12.23 -10.70
CA GLU A 150 1.84 13.20 -10.27
C GLU A 150 1.24 14.50 -9.71
N LYS A 151 0.05 14.88 -10.17
CA LYS A 151 -0.64 16.10 -9.72
C LYS A 151 -1.29 15.97 -8.34
N SER A 152 -1.64 14.76 -7.93
CA SER A 152 -2.46 14.52 -6.72
C SER A 152 -1.81 13.55 -5.72
N ARG A 153 -0.78 12.81 -6.13
CA ARG A 153 -0.15 11.83 -5.26
C ARG A 153 0.55 12.50 -4.08
N LYS A 154 0.40 11.89 -2.92
CA LYS A 154 1.22 12.16 -1.75
C LYS A 154 2.15 10.97 -1.57
N MET A 155 3.44 11.17 -1.76
CA MET A 155 4.42 10.09 -1.73
C MET A 155 5.60 10.49 -0.85
N ALA A 156 6.10 9.56 -0.06
CA ALA A 156 7.37 9.65 0.64
C ALA A 156 8.27 8.51 0.16
N ASN A 157 9.49 8.85 -0.25
CA ASN A 157 10.52 7.88 -0.61
C ASN A 157 11.58 7.86 0.48
N ILE A 158 11.89 6.66 0.97
CA ILE A 158 12.99 6.45 1.91
C ILE A 158 14.04 5.63 1.15
N LEU A 159 15.17 6.27 0.85
CA LEU A 159 16.27 5.65 0.12
C LEU A 159 17.44 5.41 1.07
N ALA A 160 17.69 4.13 1.38
CA ALA A 160 18.83 3.71 2.19
C ALA A 160 19.93 3.17 1.27
N PHE A 161 21.08 3.81 1.26
CA PHE A 161 22.22 3.43 0.43
C PHE A 161 23.20 2.58 1.25
N ALA A 162 23.58 1.42 0.72
CA ALA A 162 24.70 0.67 1.25
C ALA A 162 26.01 1.45 1.00
N GLU A 163 27.01 1.22 1.84
CA GLU A 163 28.31 1.93 1.78
C GLU A 163 28.96 1.89 0.38
N ASN A 164 28.89 0.75 -0.29
CA ASN A 164 29.43 0.56 -1.65
C ASN A 164 28.65 1.33 -2.74
N HIS A 165 27.48 1.87 -2.43
CA HIS A 165 26.63 2.63 -3.35
C HIS A 165 26.45 4.10 -2.95
N ALA A 166 26.84 4.49 -1.76
CA ALA A 166 26.58 5.82 -1.20
C ALA A 166 27.12 6.96 -2.06
N ASN A 167 28.26 6.78 -2.72
CA ASN A 167 28.89 7.78 -3.57
C ASN A 167 28.39 7.80 -5.02
N LYS A 168 27.47 6.92 -5.39
CA LYS A 168 26.92 6.79 -6.75
C LYS A 168 25.57 7.48 -6.92
N SER A 169 24.97 7.94 -5.82
CA SER A 169 23.65 8.56 -5.88
C SER A 169 23.73 10.03 -6.28
N ASN A 170 22.91 10.42 -7.25
CA ASN A 170 22.66 11.81 -7.63
C ASN A 170 21.36 12.36 -6.99
N VAL A 171 20.67 11.58 -6.17
CA VAL A 171 19.41 11.99 -5.53
C VAL A 171 19.72 12.89 -4.35
N LYS A 172 19.17 14.10 -4.40
CA LYS A 172 19.20 15.02 -3.26
C LYS A 172 18.04 14.70 -2.33
N SER A 173 18.32 14.62 -1.04
CA SER A 173 17.26 14.59 -0.03
C SER A 173 16.43 15.87 -0.11
N SER A 174 15.11 15.74 0.07
CA SER A 174 14.22 16.90 0.18
C SER A 174 14.38 17.61 1.53
N PHE A 175 15.00 16.93 2.52
CA PHE A 175 15.25 17.42 3.87
C PHE A 175 16.65 16.98 4.30
N ALA A 176 17.32 17.82 5.06
CA ALA A 176 18.67 17.53 5.55
C ALA A 176 18.67 16.34 6.52
N ASP A 177 17.69 16.32 7.42
CA ASP A 177 17.48 15.26 8.40
C ASP A 177 16.02 15.19 8.84
N LEU A 178 15.72 14.30 9.80
CA LEU A 178 14.39 14.09 10.32
C LEU A 178 13.83 15.31 11.09
N GLU A 179 14.69 16.03 11.82
CA GLU A 179 14.27 17.21 12.58
C GLU A 179 13.92 18.38 11.64
N ASP A 180 14.69 18.57 10.57
CA ASP A 180 14.39 19.53 9.51
C ASP A 180 13.03 19.20 8.87
N TRP A 181 12.79 17.92 8.56
CA TRP A 181 11.48 17.49 8.06
C TRP A 181 10.34 17.75 9.05
N LYS A 182 10.50 17.42 10.32
CA LYS A 182 9.49 17.65 11.37
C LYS A 182 9.18 19.13 11.53
N SER A 183 10.18 20.01 11.46
CA SER A 183 10.01 21.45 11.60
C SER A 183 9.10 22.07 10.54
N THR A 184 8.94 21.39 9.39
CA THR A 184 8.05 21.82 8.30
C THR A 184 6.60 21.33 8.48
N LYS A 185 6.32 20.53 9.51
CA LYS A 185 4.97 20.00 9.78
C LYS A 185 4.26 20.86 10.80
N ILE A 186 3.03 21.20 10.48
CA ILE A 186 2.11 21.80 11.43
C ILE A 186 1.39 20.62 12.08
N TYR A 187 1.61 20.46 13.37
CA TYR A 187 0.87 19.51 14.20
C TYR A 187 -0.28 20.32 14.83
N ASP A 188 -1.50 20.14 14.30
CA ASP A 188 -2.72 20.66 14.89
C ASP A 188 -3.22 19.73 16.00
#